data_f725322988497dd32dad7166e2a68bd5
#
_entry.id   f725322988497dd32dad7166e2a68bd5
#
_cell.length_a   1.000
_cell.length_b   1.000
_cell.length_c   1.000
_cell.angle_alpha   90.00
_cell.angle_beta   90.00
_cell.angle_gamma   90.00
#
_symmetry.space_group_name_H-M   'P 1'
#
loop_
_entity.id
_entity.type
_entity.pdbx_description
1 polymer ?
#
loop_
_entity_poly.entity_id
_entity_poly.type
_entity_poly.pdbx_seq_one_letter_code
_entity_poly.pdbx_strand_id
1 'polypeptide(L)'
;MLSSALFLIVGILVLTEEFWRRKIGVAVTCSCWILLVFSTVQFFHGSWDIFNTYSKCMARDRLAKEQIAAGEKNLTLPVVIPETEYAALKGLADLDVANQYVWNNAAMAAYYQVESIIGVAE
;
A
#
# COMPACT_ATOMS: atom_id res chain seq x y z
N MET A 1 13.00 -3.35 10.35
CA MET A 1 14.17 -3.59 11.21
C MET A 1 14.04 -4.79 12.15
N LEU A 2 12.88 -5.09 12.74
CA LEU A 2 12.71 -6.28 13.60
C LEU A 2 12.89 -7.61 12.85
N SER A 3 12.51 -7.69 11.57
CA SER A 3 12.59 -8.94 10.80
C SER A 3 14.02 -9.39 10.50
N SER A 4 14.93 -8.45 10.22
CA SER A 4 16.33 -8.77 9.92
C SER A 4 17.10 -9.26 11.16
N ALA A 5 16.79 -8.72 12.33
CA ALA A 5 17.37 -9.20 13.60
C ALA A 5 16.90 -10.64 13.95
N LEU A 6 15.63 -10.93 13.65
CA LEU A 6 15.06 -12.28 13.89
C LEU A 6 15.68 -13.32 12.94
N PHE A 7 15.92 -12.97 11.68
CA PHE A 7 16.63 -13.84 10.74
C PHE A 7 18.09 -14.08 11.14
N LEU A 8 18.78 -13.07 11.68
CA LEU A 8 20.14 -13.21 12.19
C LEU A 8 20.19 -14.15 13.41
N ILE A 9 19.27 -14.00 14.35
CA ILE A 9 19.19 -14.87 15.56
C ILE A 9 18.91 -16.32 15.16
N VAL A 10 17.96 -16.55 14.25
CA VAL A 10 17.64 -17.89 13.74
C VAL A 10 18.83 -18.47 12.96
N GLY A 11 19.52 -17.67 12.16
CA GLY A 11 20.72 -18.09 11.43
C GLY A 11 21.87 -18.50 12.37
N ILE A 12 22.11 -17.78 13.47
CA ILE A 12 23.13 -18.14 14.47
C ILE A 12 22.76 -19.43 15.20
N LEU A 13 21.49 -19.63 15.54
CA LEU A 13 21.00 -20.85 16.20
C LEU A 13 21.13 -22.10 15.29
N VAL A 14 20.95 -21.92 13.99
CA VAL A 14 21.12 -23.00 13.00
C VAL A 14 22.59 -23.38 12.79
N LEU A 15 23.53 -22.44 13.00
CA LEU A 15 24.96 -22.69 12.83
C LEU A 15 25.65 -23.41 14.00
N THR A 16 24.99 -23.58 15.16
CA THR A 16 25.56 -24.31 16.29
C THR A 16 25.19 -25.79 16.23
N GLU A 17 26.15 -26.63 15.81
CA GLU A 17 26.00 -28.10 15.61
C GLU A 17 25.39 -28.85 16.81
N GLU A 18 25.59 -28.38 18.00
CA GLU A 18 25.07 -29.00 19.23
C GLU A 18 23.54 -28.87 19.39
N PHE A 19 22.95 -27.86 18.81
CA PHE A 19 21.52 -27.61 18.85
C PHE A 19 20.70 -28.60 18.01
N TRP A 20 21.29 -29.15 16.94
CA TRP A 20 20.65 -30.11 16.02
C TRP A 20 20.45 -31.49 16.61
N ARG A 21 21.21 -31.87 17.62
CA ARG A 21 21.17 -33.22 18.22
C ARG A 21 20.04 -33.46 19.21
N ARG A 22 19.29 -32.44 19.62
CA ARG A 22 18.21 -32.60 20.60
C ARG A 22 16.85 -32.19 20.02
N LYS A 23 15.76 -32.69 20.63
CA LYS A 23 14.34 -32.44 20.30
C LYS A 23 13.97 -30.95 20.04
N ILE A 24 14.84 -30.02 20.41
CA ILE A 24 14.71 -28.56 20.19
C ILE A 24 14.81 -28.19 18.68
N GLY A 25 15.56 -28.96 17.88
CA GLY A 25 15.69 -28.73 16.45
C GLY A 25 14.36 -28.77 15.70
N VAL A 26 13.48 -29.68 16.08
CA VAL A 26 12.15 -29.79 15.45
C VAL A 26 11.29 -28.58 15.79
N ALA A 27 11.30 -28.13 17.06
CA ALA A 27 10.52 -26.93 17.46
C ALA A 27 11.02 -25.67 16.77
N VAL A 28 12.34 -25.50 16.66
CA VAL A 28 12.92 -24.35 15.91
C VAL A 28 12.54 -24.39 14.43
N THR A 29 12.64 -25.56 13.80
CA THR A 29 12.27 -25.72 12.39
C THR A 29 10.78 -25.43 12.18
N CYS A 30 9.90 -25.94 13.01
CA CYS A 30 8.46 -25.63 12.94
C CYS A 30 8.20 -24.14 13.13
N SER A 31 8.86 -23.50 14.09
CA SER A 31 8.73 -22.04 14.30
C SER A 31 9.19 -21.23 13.09
N CYS A 32 10.30 -21.63 12.46
CA CYS A 32 10.79 -21.00 11.24
C CYS A 32 9.77 -21.13 10.10
N TRP A 33 9.17 -22.30 9.91
CA TRP A 33 8.13 -22.48 8.90
C TRP A 33 6.88 -21.65 9.17
N ILE A 34 6.43 -21.57 10.41
CA ILE A 34 5.29 -20.74 10.80
C ILE A 34 5.57 -19.27 10.50
N LEU A 35 6.74 -18.77 10.89
CA LEU A 35 7.14 -17.38 10.62
C LEU A 35 7.26 -17.11 9.12
N LEU A 36 7.80 -18.05 8.34
CA LEU A 36 7.92 -17.92 6.89
C LEU A 36 6.55 -17.86 6.23
N VAL A 37 5.62 -18.73 6.60
CA VAL A 37 4.25 -18.73 6.09
C VAL A 37 3.55 -17.42 6.47
N PHE A 38 3.65 -17.01 7.73
CA PHE A 38 3.05 -15.74 8.17
C PHE A 38 3.60 -14.54 7.42
N SER A 39 4.92 -14.42 7.27
CA SER A 39 5.56 -13.35 6.51
C SER A 39 5.15 -13.35 5.04
N THR A 40 5.01 -14.54 4.45
CA THR A 40 4.58 -14.68 3.06
C THR A 40 3.14 -14.19 2.88
N VAL A 41 2.23 -14.56 3.79
CA VAL A 41 0.84 -14.10 3.75
C VAL A 41 0.76 -12.57 3.87
N GLN A 42 1.50 -11.99 4.82
CA GLN A 42 1.54 -10.52 4.98
C GLN A 42 2.13 -9.82 3.75
N PHE A 43 3.16 -10.39 3.15
CA PHE A 43 3.74 -9.85 1.91
C PHE A 43 2.73 -9.85 0.77
N PHE A 44 2.01 -10.94 0.55
CA PHE A 44 0.99 -11.00 -0.50
C PHE A 44 -0.17 -10.03 -0.22
N HIS A 45 -0.62 -9.93 1.04
CA HIS A 45 -1.68 -9.01 1.41
C HIS A 45 -1.28 -7.53 1.16
N GLY A 46 -0.08 -7.14 1.58
CA GLY A 46 0.43 -5.79 1.32
C GLY A 46 0.65 -5.53 -0.18
N SER A 47 1.20 -6.50 -0.92
CA SER A 47 1.40 -6.38 -2.37
C SER A 47 0.07 -6.24 -3.12
N TRP A 48 -0.96 -6.95 -2.70
CA TRP A 48 -2.30 -6.85 -3.28
C TRP A 48 -2.91 -5.46 -3.07
N ASP A 49 -2.80 -4.92 -1.86
CA ASP A 49 -3.30 -3.56 -1.58
C ASP A 49 -2.57 -2.49 -2.38
N ILE A 50 -1.24 -2.58 -2.48
CA ILE A 50 -0.45 -1.66 -3.31
C ILE A 50 -0.89 -1.74 -4.78
N PHE A 51 -1.06 -2.95 -5.31
CA PHE A 51 -1.52 -3.14 -6.69
C PHE A 51 -2.93 -2.60 -6.90
N ASN A 52 -3.85 -2.88 -5.98
CA ASN A 52 -5.23 -2.40 -6.06
C ASN A 52 -5.31 -0.86 -5.97
N THR A 53 -4.58 -0.26 -5.04
CA THR A 53 -4.48 1.20 -4.91
C THR A 53 -3.89 1.83 -6.16
N TYR A 54 -2.83 1.24 -6.72
CA TYR A 54 -2.23 1.69 -7.99
C TYR A 54 -3.23 1.63 -9.14
N SER A 55 -3.96 0.53 -9.27
CA SER A 55 -5.00 0.37 -10.30
C SER A 55 -6.09 1.42 -10.20
N LYS A 56 -6.55 1.73 -8.98
CA LYS A 56 -7.53 2.81 -8.73
C LYS A 56 -6.97 4.17 -9.10
N CYS A 57 -5.71 4.46 -8.77
CA CYS A 57 -5.05 5.71 -9.18
C CYS A 57 -4.93 5.83 -10.71
N MET A 58 -4.59 4.75 -11.41
CA MET A 58 -4.51 4.73 -12.86
C MET A 58 -5.89 4.92 -13.52
N ALA A 59 -6.93 4.30 -12.98
CA ALA A 59 -8.30 4.48 -13.43
C ALA A 59 -8.77 5.94 -13.26
N ARG A 60 -8.42 6.55 -12.11
CA ARG A 60 -8.68 7.98 -11.84
C ARG A 60 -7.97 8.89 -12.83
N ASP A 61 -6.69 8.66 -13.11
CA ASP A 61 -5.93 9.45 -14.09
C ASP A 61 -6.54 9.35 -15.50
N ARG A 62 -6.96 8.15 -15.89
CA ARG A 62 -7.65 7.93 -17.15
C ARG A 62 -8.97 8.70 -17.21
N LEU A 63 -9.79 8.61 -16.15
CA LEU A 63 -11.06 9.35 -16.07
C LEU A 63 -10.85 10.87 -16.14
N ALA A 64 -9.82 11.39 -15.44
CA ALA A 64 -9.47 12.81 -15.54
C ALA A 64 -9.14 13.22 -16.97
N LYS A 65 -8.33 12.45 -17.67
CA LYS A 65 -7.98 12.71 -19.07
C LYS A 65 -9.19 12.64 -20.02
N GLU A 66 -10.11 11.72 -19.77
CA GLU A 66 -11.36 11.60 -20.54
C GLU A 66 -12.26 12.82 -20.33
N GLN A 67 -12.44 13.30 -19.10
CA GLN A 67 -13.21 14.52 -18.81
C GLN A 67 -12.56 15.78 -19.44
N ILE A 68 -11.24 15.90 -19.35
CA ILE A 68 -10.51 17.00 -19.99
C ILE A 68 -10.68 16.96 -21.52
N ALA A 69 -10.59 15.79 -22.14
CA ALA A 69 -10.81 15.62 -23.57
C ALA A 69 -12.24 15.96 -24.01
N ALA A 70 -13.21 15.78 -23.10
CA ALA A 70 -14.59 16.23 -23.29
C ALA A 70 -14.78 17.75 -23.11
N GLY A 71 -13.73 18.48 -22.72
CA GLY A 71 -13.75 19.92 -22.51
C GLY A 71 -14.24 20.36 -21.14
N GLU A 72 -14.32 19.44 -20.18
CA GLU A 72 -14.70 19.76 -18.81
C GLU A 72 -13.56 20.51 -18.10
N LYS A 73 -13.92 21.58 -17.40
CA LYS A 73 -12.97 22.38 -16.61
C LYS A 73 -13.08 22.12 -15.11
N ASN A 74 -14.19 21.51 -14.70
CA ASN A 74 -14.44 21.11 -13.32
C ASN A 74 -14.54 19.59 -13.27
N LEU A 75 -13.52 18.93 -12.74
CA LEU A 75 -13.46 17.48 -12.75
C LEU A 75 -14.06 16.88 -11.48
N THR A 76 -14.68 15.73 -11.66
CA THR A 76 -15.23 14.92 -10.56
C THR A 76 -14.52 13.58 -10.57
N LEU A 77 -13.71 13.32 -9.54
CA LEU A 77 -12.82 12.16 -9.52
C LEU A 77 -13.07 11.29 -8.27
N PRO A 78 -12.97 9.97 -8.36
CA PRO A 78 -13.12 9.08 -7.21
C PRO A 78 -12.00 9.28 -6.20
N VAL A 79 -12.37 9.22 -4.91
CA VAL A 79 -11.41 9.22 -3.80
C VAL A 79 -10.79 7.84 -3.70
N VAL A 80 -9.47 7.76 -3.60
CA VAL A 80 -8.73 6.52 -3.45
C VAL A 80 -8.28 6.34 -2.00
N ILE A 81 -8.90 5.39 -1.31
CA ILE A 81 -8.58 5.06 0.08
C ILE A 81 -7.86 3.70 0.08
N PRO A 82 -6.59 3.65 0.52
CA PRO A 82 -5.88 2.38 0.68
C PRO A 82 -6.42 1.59 1.86
N GLU A 83 -6.42 0.26 1.75
CA GLU A 83 -6.96 -0.65 2.76
C GLU A 83 -5.98 -0.88 3.90
N THR A 84 -4.68 -0.98 3.58
CA THR A 84 -3.63 -1.31 4.55
C THR A 84 -2.62 -0.16 4.74
N GLU A 85 -1.77 -0.31 5.76
CA GLU A 85 -0.66 0.61 6.05
C GLU A 85 0.53 0.46 5.08
N TYR A 86 0.49 -0.52 4.19
CA TYR A 86 1.57 -0.77 3.22
C TYR A 86 1.47 0.11 1.98
N ALA A 87 0.30 0.62 1.65
CA ALA A 87 0.13 1.54 0.53
C ALA A 87 0.68 2.93 0.88
N ALA A 88 1.43 3.52 -0.04
CA ALA A 88 2.09 4.82 0.14
C ALA A 88 1.10 5.97 0.42
N LEU A 89 -0.16 5.82 0.01
CA LEU A 89 -1.21 6.82 0.22
C LEU A 89 -1.87 6.73 1.61
N LYS A 90 -1.56 5.70 2.41
CA LYS A 90 -2.16 5.55 3.74
C LYS A 90 -1.73 6.68 4.66
N GLY A 91 -2.71 7.36 5.23
CA GLY A 91 -2.48 8.52 6.09
C GLY A 91 -2.21 9.83 5.35
N LEU A 92 -2.14 9.81 4.01
CA LEU A 92 -2.14 11.03 3.21
C LEU A 92 -3.58 11.43 2.92
N ALA A 93 -3.85 12.74 2.95
CA ALA A 93 -5.13 13.28 2.52
C ALA A 93 -5.25 13.11 1.00
N ASP A 94 -6.30 12.44 0.56
CA ASP A 94 -6.69 12.39 -0.85
C ASP A 94 -7.67 13.53 -1.19
N LEU A 95 -8.40 13.43 -2.28
CA LEU A 95 -9.37 14.45 -2.70
C LEU A 95 -10.47 14.64 -1.65
N ASP A 96 -10.78 15.89 -1.34
CA ASP A 96 -11.90 16.26 -0.49
C ASP A 96 -13.21 16.24 -1.30
N VAL A 97 -14.26 15.68 -0.69
CA VAL A 97 -15.59 15.53 -1.34
C VAL A 97 -16.50 16.74 -1.15
N ALA A 98 -16.18 17.59 -0.17
CA ALA A 98 -17.04 18.72 0.20
C ALA A 98 -16.48 20.07 -0.24
N ASN A 99 -15.15 20.19 -0.38
CA ASN A 99 -14.51 21.48 -0.60
C ASN A 99 -13.41 21.42 -1.66
N GLN A 100 -13.70 21.97 -2.82
CA GLN A 100 -12.75 22.04 -3.96
C GLN A 100 -11.52 22.93 -3.71
N TYR A 101 -11.55 23.78 -2.67
CA TYR A 101 -10.47 24.72 -2.37
C TYR A 101 -9.45 24.18 -1.36
N VAL A 102 -9.64 22.96 -0.89
CA VAL A 102 -8.63 22.30 -0.05
C VAL A 102 -7.36 22.08 -0.86
N TRP A 103 -6.21 22.21 -0.21
CA TRP A 103 -4.91 22.23 -0.88
C TRP A 103 -4.64 21.04 -1.82
N ASN A 104 -5.11 19.85 -1.46
CA ASN A 104 -4.95 18.64 -2.28
C ASN A 104 -5.80 18.69 -3.56
N ASN A 105 -7.06 19.16 -3.49
CA ASN A 105 -7.90 19.38 -4.65
C ASN A 105 -7.32 20.49 -5.57
N ALA A 106 -6.85 21.57 -4.96
CA ALA A 106 -6.22 22.66 -5.70
C ALA A 106 -4.90 22.24 -6.36
N ALA A 107 -4.08 21.43 -5.67
CA ALA A 107 -2.85 20.90 -6.23
C ALA A 107 -3.11 19.98 -7.43
N MET A 108 -4.12 19.10 -7.33
CA MET A 108 -4.53 18.23 -8.44
C MET A 108 -5.12 19.05 -9.60
N ALA A 109 -5.92 20.08 -9.33
CA ALA A 109 -6.45 20.97 -10.38
C ALA A 109 -5.31 21.67 -11.13
N ALA A 110 -4.31 22.16 -10.40
CA ALA A 110 -3.11 22.75 -11.01
C ALA A 110 -2.31 21.73 -11.85
N TYR A 111 -2.17 20.49 -11.38
CA TYR A 111 -1.49 19.42 -12.11
C TYR A 111 -2.16 19.12 -13.46
N TYR A 112 -3.49 19.01 -13.48
CA TYR A 112 -4.25 18.75 -14.69
C TYR A 112 -4.58 20.02 -15.50
N GLN A 113 -4.21 21.20 -15.01
CA GLN A 113 -4.49 22.51 -15.64
C GLN A 113 -6.00 22.77 -15.85
N VAL A 114 -6.79 22.43 -14.85
CA VAL A 114 -8.25 22.62 -14.82
C VAL A 114 -8.66 23.64 -13.76
N GLU A 115 -9.91 24.12 -13.81
CA GLU A 115 -10.39 25.16 -12.89
C GLU A 115 -10.60 24.61 -11.47
N SER A 116 -11.17 23.40 -11.36
CA SER A 116 -11.38 22.77 -10.06
C SER A 116 -11.47 21.25 -10.14
N ILE A 117 -11.18 20.59 -9.02
CA ILE A 117 -11.41 19.16 -8.84
C ILE A 117 -12.15 18.94 -7.52
N ILE A 118 -13.10 18.03 -7.52
CA ILE A 118 -13.80 17.58 -6.33
C ILE A 118 -13.77 16.05 -6.23
N GLY A 119 -13.61 15.52 -5.03
CA GLY A 119 -13.66 14.08 -4.78
C GLY A 119 -15.09 13.56 -4.77
N VAL A 120 -15.28 12.31 -5.15
CA VAL A 120 -16.54 11.56 -4.95
C VAL A 120 -16.22 10.30 -4.19
N ALA A 121 -16.92 10.07 -3.09
CA ALA A 121 -16.84 8.80 -2.37
C ALA A 121 -17.58 7.73 -3.17
N GLU A 122 -16.91 6.60 -3.39
CA GLU A 122 -17.54 5.38 -3.95
C GLU A 122 -18.35 4.63 -2.90
#